data_1ad1d72810afc0d1c59262b30b65f7e3
#
_entry.id   1ad1d72810afc0d1c59262b30b65f7e3
#
_cell.length_a   1.000
_cell.length_b   1.000
_cell.length_c   1.000
_cell.angle_alpha   90.00
_cell.angle_beta   90.00
_cell.angle_gamma   90.00
#
_symmetry.space_group_name_H-M   'P 1'
#
loop_
_entity.id
_entity.type
_entity.pdbx_description
1 polymer ?
#
loop_
_entity_poly.entity_id
_entity_poly.type
_entity_poly.pdbx_seq_one_letter_code
_entity_poly.pdbx_strand_id
1 'polypeptide(L)'
;MAFPQSFMDELTARSDIVDVVGSYVQLTRKGSNLFGLCPFHSEKTGSFSVSPDKQIYYCFGCKKGGGVVNFIMDIENLPFPDAVRFLAKRAGMEVPEEEGDREAGRRRQRLLDLNRDAARFYYQLLQQPEGRAVQDYLDRRQIKKSTAVRFGMGASLDAWDVLLTAMTKKGYTKSELLDAGLVVQNKNGGLYDKFRNRLMLPVIDTRGDVVAFGSRVLDKSEPKYMNSSETPVYSKRRVLYGLNLAKKSKRPNIILCEGNLDIVTLHQAGFDNAVASKGTALTVEQTRLLSRFTKELVLCYDNDNAGKIATERALQILNGSEFSVKVLQLPRRLVDGEYIKQDADDFIKFQGPDAFERLLNGSENGVEFRMAQIAGKYDLKDDEARIAYCGEVSELLASLPGAVEREIYTGRAAEAAGITAEAMKLEVQRSFKRRIAREKRAELRKNLNPAMALQPKERSLRFENMRSAEAEKGILRLLLTDDTLFSDTIPIPPERFSSPLLSRAYQRLWEVHAAGSRPMISSLGEEFSREEIDCLTAVCQEPVSTQHAQQALTDYIDVINSEADKRTAQDDPLLAAVEKFKNKKRGKQHV
;
A
#
# COMPACT_ATOMS: atom_id res chain seq x y z
N MET A 1 7.40 -18.86 -7.88
CA MET A 1 8.88 -18.78 -8.05
C MET A 1 9.48 -19.10 -6.71
N ALA A 2 9.96 -20.30 -6.51
CA ALA A 2 10.65 -20.65 -5.28
C ALA A 2 12.16 -20.70 -5.56
N PHE A 3 12.94 -19.84 -4.88
CA PHE A 3 14.39 -20.02 -4.84
C PHE A 3 14.70 -21.34 -4.12
N PRO A 4 15.77 -22.08 -4.52
CA PRO A 4 16.15 -23.29 -3.82
C PRO A 4 16.32 -23.01 -2.31
N GLN A 5 15.80 -23.88 -1.47
CA GLN A 5 15.84 -23.67 -0.02
C GLN A 5 17.28 -23.49 0.48
N SER A 6 18.22 -24.30 -0.02
CA SER A 6 19.65 -24.16 0.30
C SER A 6 20.22 -22.77 -0.01
N PHE A 7 19.79 -22.16 -1.11
CA PHE A 7 20.19 -20.80 -1.45
C PHE A 7 19.58 -19.77 -0.48
N MET A 8 18.31 -19.92 -0.13
CA MET A 8 17.62 -19.05 0.83
C MET A 8 18.25 -19.13 2.22
N ASP A 9 18.65 -20.34 2.63
CA ASP A 9 19.35 -20.57 3.91
C ASP A 9 20.72 -19.88 3.92
N GLU A 10 21.51 -20.03 2.85
CA GLU A 10 22.80 -19.36 2.71
C GLU A 10 22.65 -17.85 2.63
N LEU A 11 21.67 -17.35 1.87
CA LEU A 11 21.38 -15.92 1.78
C LEU A 11 21.02 -15.33 3.13
N THR A 12 20.17 -16.01 3.89
CA THR A 12 19.75 -15.57 5.23
C THR A 12 20.94 -15.62 6.21
N ALA A 13 21.76 -16.67 6.14
CA ALA A 13 22.97 -16.78 6.98
C ALA A 13 24.00 -15.68 6.70
N ARG A 14 24.14 -15.25 5.43
CA ARG A 14 25.05 -14.16 5.02
C ARG A 14 24.43 -12.77 5.16
N SER A 15 23.14 -12.66 5.42
CA SER A 15 22.40 -11.40 5.52
C SER A 15 21.85 -11.22 6.94
N ASP A 16 22.75 -11.03 7.92
CA ASP A 16 22.35 -10.82 9.31
C ASP A 16 21.36 -9.65 9.40
N ILE A 17 20.23 -9.88 10.07
CA ILE A 17 19.14 -8.89 10.14
C ILE A 17 19.56 -7.62 10.87
N VAL A 18 20.47 -7.70 11.85
CA VAL A 18 20.94 -6.52 12.59
C VAL A 18 21.79 -5.64 11.68
N ASP A 19 22.65 -6.25 10.86
CA ASP A 19 23.52 -5.52 9.92
C ASP A 19 22.71 -4.89 8.79
N VAL A 20 21.72 -5.64 8.27
CA VAL A 20 20.87 -5.13 7.19
C VAL A 20 19.98 -4.01 7.71
N VAL A 21 19.26 -4.21 8.80
CA VAL A 21 18.38 -3.19 9.41
C VAL A 21 19.18 -2.00 9.91
N GLY A 22 20.35 -2.23 10.51
CA GLY A 22 21.23 -1.19 11.02
C GLY A 22 21.73 -0.21 9.95
N SER A 23 21.70 -0.61 8.67
CA SER A 23 22.02 0.32 7.56
C SER A 23 20.88 1.31 7.23
N TYR A 24 19.68 1.12 7.78
CA TYR A 24 18.51 1.98 7.58
C TYR A 24 18.01 2.61 8.88
N VAL A 25 18.20 1.94 10.02
CA VAL A 25 17.64 2.33 11.31
C VAL A 25 18.73 2.34 12.37
N GLN A 26 18.80 3.43 13.13
CA GLN A 26 19.69 3.48 14.28
C GLN A 26 19.14 2.57 15.41
N LEU A 27 19.87 1.51 15.71
CA LEU A 27 19.48 0.49 16.68
C LEU A 27 20.25 0.66 18.00
N THR A 28 19.53 0.50 19.13
CA THR A 28 20.10 0.52 20.49
C THR A 28 19.76 -0.79 21.19
N ARG A 29 20.74 -1.46 21.78
CA ARG A 29 20.55 -2.74 22.47
C ARG A 29 19.79 -2.56 23.78
N LYS A 30 18.74 -3.39 23.99
CA LYS A 30 17.98 -3.50 25.24
C LYS A 30 17.72 -4.98 25.53
N GLY A 31 18.50 -5.56 26.44
CA GLY A 31 18.45 -7.01 26.71
C GLY A 31 18.98 -7.83 25.53
N SER A 32 18.26 -8.87 25.14
CA SER A 32 18.59 -9.75 24.00
C SER A 32 18.26 -9.11 22.64
N ASN A 33 17.39 -8.09 22.61
CA ASN A 33 16.94 -7.48 21.37
C ASN A 33 17.53 -6.07 21.18
N LEU A 34 17.46 -5.58 19.92
CA LEU A 34 17.77 -4.19 19.56
C LEU A 34 16.48 -3.43 19.26
N PHE A 35 16.46 -2.14 19.62
CA PHE A 35 15.31 -1.28 19.43
C PHE A 35 15.70 0.00 18.70
N GLY A 36 14.78 0.50 17.86
CA GLY A 36 14.92 1.75 17.13
C GLY A 36 13.57 2.39 16.81
N LEU A 37 13.61 3.53 16.13
CA LEU A 37 12.40 4.13 15.56
C LEU A 37 11.98 3.33 14.31
N CYS A 38 10.69 3.08 14.19
CA CYS A 38 10.17 2.30 13.07
C CYS A 38 10.32 3.03 11.74
N PRO A 39 10.91 2.42 10.71
CA PRO A 39 11.02 3.04 9.39
C PRO A 39 9.72 2.99 8.58
N PHE A 40 8.68 2.31 9.09
CA PHE A 40 7.42 2.07 8.38
C PHE A 40 6.26 2.92 8.89
N HIS A 41 6.41 3.61 10.03
CA HIS A 41 5.45 4.58 10.55
C HIS A 41 6.17 5.60 11.43
N SER A 42 5.58 6.79 11.55
CA SER A 42 6.15 7.85 12.39
C SER A 42 5.88 7.59 13.87
N GLU A 43 6.93 7.64 14.68
CA GLU A 43 6.85 7.50 16.13
C GLU A 43 7.95 8.31 16.83
N LYS A 44 7.71 8.69 18.09
CA LYS A 44 8.70 9.41 18.91
C LYS A 44 9.46 8.50 19.86
N THR A 45 8.92 7.32 20.16
CA THR A 45 9.51 6.32 21.05
C THR A 45 9.69 5.03 20.29
N GLY A 46 10.89 4.44 20.34
CA GLY A 46 11.22 3.25 19.55
C GLY A 46 10.35 2.05 19.92
N SER A 47 9.46 1.67 19.02
CA SER A 47 8.64 0.45 19.09
C SER A 47 9.06 -0.64 18.12
N PHE A 48 10.12 -0.38 17.35
CA PHE A 48 10.68 -1.30 16.38
C PHE A 48 11.75 -2.16 17.05
N SER A 49 11.53 -3.48 17.11
CA SER A 49 12.41 -4.46 17.72
C SER A 49 13.06 -5.35 16.66
N VAL A 50 14.33 -5.63 16.83
CA VAL A 50 15.09 -6.61 16.04
C VAL A 50 15.63 -7.68 16.98
N SER A 51 15.32 -8.94 16.71
CA SER A 51 15.82 -10.09 17.47
C SER A 51 16.96 -10.76 16.69
N PRO A 52 18.21 -10.67 17.18
CA PRO A 52 19.34 -11.34 16.54
C PRO A 52 19.21 -12.87 16.56
N ASP A 53 18.75 -13.42 17.68
CA ASP A 53 18.64 -14.88 17.85
C ASP A 53 17.61 -15.52 16.92
N LYS A 54 16.49 -14.82 16.71
CA LYS A 54 15.38 -15.28 15.84
C LYS A 54 15.49 -14.80 14.41
N GLN A 55 16.45 -13.89 14.10
CA GLN A 55 16.61 -13.26 12.79
C GLN A 55 15.34 -12.62 12.24
N ILE A 56 14.57 -11.94 13.11
CA ILE A 56 13.32 -11.25 12.77
C ILE A 56 13.29 -9.83 13.31
N TYR A 57 12.54 -8.98 12.62
CA TYR A 57 12.11 -7.69 13.16
C TYR A 57 10.62 -7.71 13.46
N TYR A 58 10.18 -6.86 14.39
CA TYR A 58 8.78 -6.64 14.66
C TYR A 58 8.54 -5.24 15.22
N CYS A 59 7.54 -4.55 14.71
CA CYS A 59 7.14 -3.24 15.23
C CYS A 59 5.86 -3.37 16.09
N PHE A 60 5.96 -3.06 17.38
CA PHE A 60 4.82 -3.10 18.30
C PHE A 60 3.79 -2.00 18.00
N GLY A 61 4.17 -0.92 17.31
CA GLY A 61 3.28 0.17 16.88
C GLY A 61 2.41 -0.22 15.68
N CYS A 62 3.01 -0.42 14.50
CA CYS A 62 2.29 -0.72 13.27
C CYS A 62 2.03 -2.22 13.01
N LYS A 63 2.59 -3.12 13.85
CA LYS A 63 2.45 -4.60 13.79
C LYS A 63 3.13 -5.26 12.59
N LYS A 64 3.98 -4.55 11.85
CA LYS A 64 4.80 -5.13 10.80
C LYS A 64 5.92 -5.97 11.38
N GLY A 65 6.18 -7.13 10.77
CA GLY A 65 7.22 -8.03 11.20
C GLY A 65 7.70 -8.94 10.06
N GLY A 66 8.76 -9.72 10.28
CA GLY A 66 9.30 -10.68 9.31
C GLY A 66 10.80 -10.87 9.43
N GLY A 67 11.36 -11.66 8.52
CA GLY A 67 12.80 -11.86 8.36
C GLY A 67 13.44 -10.74 7.50
N VAL A 68 14.74 -10.93 7.21
CA VAL A 68 15.54 -9.95 6.47
C VAL A 68 15.01 -9.66 5.07
N VAL A 69 14.47 -10.67 4.37
CA VAL A 69 13.87 -10.49 3.03
C VAL A 69 12.61 -9.61 3.13
N ASN A 70 11.74 -9.88 4.11
CA ASN A 70 10.53 -9.09 4.33
C ASN A 70 10.87 -7.63 4.67
N PHE A 71 11.96 -7.40 5.43
CA PHE A 71 12.43 -6.05 5.72
C PHE A 71 12.82 -5.30 4.43
N ILE A 72 13.59 -5.92 3.55
CA ILE A 72 13.98 -5.32 2.27
C ILE A 72 12.77 -5.12 1.34
N MET A 73 11.84 -6.07 1.31
CA MET A 73 10.58 -5.89 0.58
C MET A 73 9.84 -4.63 1.01
N ASP A 74 9.75 -4.41 2.31
CA ASP A 74 9.04 -3.26 2.87
C ASP A 74 9.80 -1.95 2.72
N ILE A 75 11.10 -1.92 3.04
CA ILE A 75 11.87 -0.68 3.05
C ILE A 75 12.22 -0.20 1.64
N GLU A 76 12.52 -1.11 0.73
CA GLU A 76 12.85 -0.82 -0.67
C GLU A 76 11.64 -0.90 -1.61
N ASN A 77 10.47 -1.27 -1.07
CA ASN A 77 9.22 -1.46 -1.84
C ASN A 77 9.41 -2.42 -3.03
N LEU A 78 10.10 -3.53 -2.79
CA LEU A 78 10.42 -4.54 -3.79
C LEU A 78 9.48 -5.75 -3.65
N PRO A 79 9.15 -6.43 -4.76
CA PRO A 79 8.58 -7.77 -4.70
C PRO A 79 9.62 -8.77 -4.18
N PHE A 80 9.17 -9.91 -3.66
CA PHE A 80 10.03 -10.93 -3.05
C PHE A 80 11.24 -11.32 -3.92
N PRO A 81 11.11 -11.64 -5.22
CA PRO A 81 12.27 -12.03 -6.02
C PRO A 81 13.31 -10.92 -6.16
N ASP A 82 12.86 -9.66 -6.24
CA ASP A 82 13.76 -8.51 -6.36
C ASP A 82 14.46 -8.20 -5.02
N ALA A 83 13.78 -8.43 -3.88
CA ALA A 83 14.37 -8.31 -2.55
C ALA A 83 15.44 -9.38 -2.30
N VAL A 84 15.19 -10.62 -2.74
CA VAL A 84 16.18 -11.72 -2.70
C VAL A 84 17.40 -11.37 -3.55
N ARG A 85 17.23 -10.89 -4.78
CA ARG A 85 18.33 -10.44 -5.63
C ARG A 85 19.11 -9.27 -5.04
N PHE A 86 18.42 -8.34 -4.40
CA PHE A 86 19.04 -7.21 -3.69
C PHE A 86 19.96 -7.68 -2.57
N LEU A 87 19.48 -8.60 -1.72
CA LEU A 87 20.26 -9.18 -0.63
C LEU A 87 21.42 -10.04 -1.15
N ALA A 88 21.19 -10.86 -2.18
CA ALA A 88 22.23 -11.67 -2.81
C ALA A 88 23.37 -10.80 -3.34
N LYS A 89 23.05 -9.71 -4.03
CA LYS A 89 24.06 -8.73 -4.49
C LYS A 89 24.82 -8.10 -3.32
N ARG A 90 24.14 -7.75 -2.23
CA ARG A 90 24.78 -7.23 -1.01
C ARG A 90 25.71 -8.26 -0.35
N ALA A 91 25.29 -9.51 -0.33
CA ALA A 91 26.04 -10.63 0.25
C ALA A 91 27.15 -11.19 -0.68
N GLY A 92 27.30 -10.65 -1.90
CA GLY A 92 28.25 -11.15 -2.90
C GLY A 92 27.93 -12.57 -3.39
N MET A 93 26.64 -12.94 -3.38
CA MET A 93 26.15 -14.25 -3.82
C MET A 93 25.62 -14.18 -5.25
N GLU A 94 25.94 -15.20 -6.04
CA GLU A 94 25.27 -15.42 -7.32
C GLU A 94 23.90 -16.06 -7.07
N VAL A 95 22.86 -15.46 -7.63
CA VAL A 95 21.49 -15.98 -7.52
C VAL A 95 21.39 -17.24 -8.38
N PRO A 96 21.04 -18.41 -7.82
CA PRO A 96 20.77 -19.59 -8.63
C PRO A 96 19.58 -19.29 -9.54
N GLU A 97 19.81 -19.29 -10.82
CA GLU A 97 18.75 -19.11 -11.79
C GLU A 97 18.18 -20.50 -12.15
N GLU A 98 17.07 -20.89 -11.54
CA GLU A 98 16.28 -21.99 -12.06
C GLU A 98 15.75 -21.66 -13.47
N GLU A 99 15.57 -22.67 -14.33
CA GLU A 99 15.04 -22.43 -15.69
C GLU A 99 13.72 -21.65 -15.67
N GLY A 100 12.85 -21.89 -14.70
CA GLY A 100 11.60 -21.16 -14.50
C GLY A 100 11.77 -19.68 -14.13
N ASP A 101 12.80 -19.34 -13.35
CA ASP A 101 13.11 -17.95 -12.98
C ASP A 101 13.77 -17.19 -14.13
N ARG A 102 14.60 -17.88 -14.91
CA ARG A 102 15.12 -17.36 -16.19
C ARG A 102 14.00 -17.09 -17.17
N GLU A 103 13.02 -17.98 -17.25
CA GLU A 103 11.86 -17.82 -18.12
C GLU A 103 10.97 -16.66 -17.68
N ALA A 104 10.64 -16.55 -16.40
CA ALA A 104 9.86 -15.43 -15.86
C ALA A 104 10.59 -14.08 -15.98
N GLY A 105 11.91 -14.05 -15.74
CA GLY A 105 12.74 -12.88 -15.96
C GLY A 105 12.79 -12.49 -17.45
N ARG A 106 12.98 -13.45 -18.36
CA ARG A 106 12.92 -13.25 -19.80
C ARG A 106 11.54 -12.76 -20.24
N ARG A 107 10.46 -13.37 -19.74
CA ARG A 107 9.09 -12.93 -20.03
C ARG A 107 8.85 -11.50 -19.57
N ARG A 108 9.27 -11.14 -18.36
CA ARG A 108 9.18 -9.78 -17.86
C ARG A 108 9.95 -8.79 -18.77
N GLN A 109 11.21 -9.10 -19.10
CA GLN A 109 12.03 -8.26 -19.98
C GLN A 109 11.39 -8.15 -21.36
N ARG A 110 10.87 -9.24 -21.88
CA ARG A 110 10.19 -9.29 -23.17
C ARG A 110 8.95 -8.39 -23.22
N LEU A 111 8.17 -8.32 -22.11
CA LEU A 111 7.02 -7.42 -22.00
C LEU A 111 7.45 -5.94 -21.90
N LEU A 112 8.56 -5.64 -21.23
CA LEU A 112 9.12 -4.28 -21.20
C LEU A 112 9.63 -3.85 -22.58
N ASP A 113 10.29 -4.75 -23.31
CA ASP A 113 10.74 -4.50 -24.67
C ASP A 113 9.55 -4.28 -25.61
N LEU A 114 8.48 -5.07 -25.49
CA LEU A 114 7.23 -4.89 -26.24
C LEU A 114 6.60 -3.53 -25.94
N ASN A 115 6.48 -3.14 -24.68
CA ASN A 115 5.94 -1.83 -24.29
C ASN A 115 6.79 -0.68 -24.85
N ARG A 116 8.12 -0.81 -24.81
CA ARG A 116 9.03 0.19 -25.39
C ARG A 116 8.85 0.30 -26.91
N ASP A 117 8.72 -0.83 -27.60
CA ASP A 117 8.52 -0.86 -29.04
C ASP A 117 7.13 -0.33 -29.43
N ALA A 118 6.08 -0.64 -28.64
CA ALA A 118 4.75 -0.05 -28.82
C ALA A 118 4.77 1.47 -28.62
N ALA A 119 5.49 1.97 -27.60
CA ALA A 119 5.64 3.42 -27.37
C ALA A 119 6.34 4.10 -28.55
N ARG A 120 7.42 3.49 -29.07
CA ARG A 120 8.11 3.98 -30.28
C ARG A 120 7.19 3.98 -31.52
N PHE A 121 6.41 2.93 -31.68
CA PHE A 121 5.46 2.82 -32.78
C PHE A 121 4.40 3.93 -32.70
N TYR A 122 3.76 4.15 -31.55
CA TYR A 122 2.81 5.24 -31.36
C TYR A 122 3.45 6.61 -31.56
N TYR A 123 4.69 6.80 -31.09
CA TYR A 123 5.43 8.03 -31.31
C TYR A 123 5.71 8.28 -32.81
N GLN A 124 6.11 7.26 -33.54
CA GLN A 124 6.33 7.34 -35.00
C GLN A 124 5.04 7.69 -35.74
N LEU A 125 3.92 7.06 -35.41
CA LEU A 125 2.61 7.40 -35.96
C LEU A 125 2.23 8.86 -35.73
N LEU A 126 2.55 9.42 -34.57
CA LEU A 126 2.32 10.84 -34.29
C LEU A 126 3.10 11.76 -35.22
N GLN A 127 4.26 11.34 -35.74
CA GLN A 127 5.07 12.14 -36.65
C GLN A 127 4.65 12.01 -38.11
N GLN A 128 3.77 11.07 -38.44
CA GLN A 128 3.31 10.76 -39.81
C GLN A 128 1.98 11.48 -40.11
N PRO A 129 1.61 11.59 -41.39
CA PRO A 129 0.33 12.19 -41.78
C PRO A 129 -0.89 11.53 -41.15
N GLU A 130 -0.84 10.23 -40.90
CA GLU A 130 -1.89 9.44 -40.24
C GLU A 130 -2.15 9.89 -38.79
N GLY A 131 -1.14 10.45 -38.13
CA GLY A 131 -1.23 11.03 -36.78
C GLY A 131 -1.80 12.45 -36.72
N ARG A 132 -2.20 13.03 -37.87
CA ARG A 132 -2.65 14.43 -37.95
C ARG A 132 -3.74 14.81 -36.94
N ALA A 133 -4.71 13.95 -36.75
CA ALA A 133 -5.80 14.18 -35.81
C ALA A 133 -5.29 14.39 -34.37
N VAL A 134 -4.24 13.66 -33.96
CA VAL A 134 -3.61 13.81 -32.64
C VAL A 134 -2.75 15.07 -32.62
N GLN A 135 -2.04 15.40 -33.70
CA GLN A 135 -1.27 16.65 -33.81
C GLN A 135 -2.19 17.87 -33.63
N ASP A 136 -3.30 17.93 -34.37
CA ASP A 136 -4.30 18.99 -34.27
C ASP A 136 -4.93 19.06 -32.86
N TYR A 137 -5.08 17.92 -32.19
CA TYR A 137 -5.52 17.88 -30.80
C TYR A 137 -4.47 18.52 -29.87
N LEU A 138 -3.18 18.18 -30.02
CA LEU A 138 -2.09 18.75 -29.22
C LEU A 138 -1.96 20.26 -29.46
N ASP A 139 -2.11 20.73 -30.70
CA ASP A 139 -2.09 22.16 -31.05
C ASP A 139 -3.24 22.92 -30.39
N ARG A 140 -4.47 22.39 -30.45
CA ARG A 140 -5.64 22.96 -29.76
C ARG A 140 -5.45 22.99 -28.23
N ARG A 141 -4.75 22.01 -27.68
CA ARG A 141 -4.39 21.95 -26.26
C ARG A 141 -3.16 22.78 -25.92
N GLN A 142 -2.54 23.46 -26.90
CA GLN A 142 -1.33 24.28 -26.71
C GLN A 142 -0.14 23.48 -26.13
N ILE A 143 -0.06 22.18 -26.43
CA ILE A 143 1.04 21.32 -25.99
C ILE A 143 2.17 21.43 -27.03
N LYS A 144 3.31 21.97 -26.59
CA LYS A 144 4.50 22.16 -27.45
C LYS A 144 5.08 20.81 -27.90
N LYS A 145 5.62 20.78 -29.11
CA LYS A 145 6.28 19.59 -29.66
C LYS A 145 7.40 19.06 -28.74
N SER A 146 8.19 19.96 -28.13
CA SER A 146 9.23 19.61 -27.17
C SER A 146 8.67 18.89 -25.94
N THR A 147 7.50 19.31 -25.45
CA THR A 147 6.80 18.67 -24.34
C THR A 147 6.27 17.28 -24.74
N ALA A 148 5.64 17.18 -25.92
CA ALA A 148 5.16 15.91 -26.43
C ALA A 148 6.31 14.89 -26.57
N VAL A 149 7.48 15.31 -27.06
CA VAL A 149 8.70 14.49 -27.12
C VAL A 149 9.18 14.08 -25.73
N ARG A 150 9.26 15.04 -24.79
CA ARG A 150 9.72 14.79 -23.41
C ARG A 150 8.88 13.72 -22.69
N PHE A 151 7.57 13.69 -22.95
CA PHE A 151 6.64 12.71 -22.40
C PHE A 151 6.48 11.46 -23.26
N GLY A 152 7.15 11.38 -24.41
CA GLY A 152 7.05 10.24 -25.34
C GLY A 152 5.65 10.05 -25.92
N MET A 153 4.89 11.15 -26.09
CA MET A 153 3.51 11.07 -26.58
C MET A 153 3.43 10.44 -27.98
N GLY A 154 2.34 9.75 -28.25
CA GLY A 154 2.11 9.08 -29.52
C GLY A 154 0.67 9.17 -29.99
N ALA A 155 0.40 8.57 -31.13
CA ALA A 155 -0.93 8.46 -31.72
C ALA A 155 -1.31 6.99 -31.90
N SER A 156 -2.56 6.62 -31.60
CA SER A 156 -3.18 5.40 -32.07
C SER A 156 -4.22 5.75 -33.11
N LEU A 157 -4.23 4.99 -34.21
CA LEU A 157 -5.12 5.22 -35.35
C LEU A 157 -6.53 4.70 -35.08
N ASP A 158 -7.50 5.16 -35.85
CA ASP A 158 -8.86 4.64 -35.84
C ASP A 158 -8.94 3.36 -36.70
N ALA A 159 -8.30 2.32 -36.20
CA ALA A 159 -8.26 1.00 -36.86
C ALA A 159 -8.13 -0.10 -35.81
N TRP A 160 -8.49 -1.33 -36.17
CA TRP A 160 -8.69 -2.42 -35.23
C TRP A 160 -7.44 -3.19 -34.83
N ASP A 161 -6.40 -3.24 -35.69
CA ASP A 161 -5.29 -4.18 -35.57
C ASP A 161 -3.92 -3.64 -36.04
N VAL A 162 -3.77 -2.34 -36.07
CA VAL A 162 -2.54 -1.67 -36.55
C VAL A 162 -1.34 -1.98 -35.68
N LEU A 163 -1.50 -1.83 -34.35
CA LEU A 163 -0.45 -2.19 -33.38
C LEU A 163 -0.22 -3.70 -33.37
N LEU A 164 -1.32 -4.48 -33.29
CA LEU A 164 -1.27 -5.95 -33.31
C LEU A 164 -0.44 -6.44 -34.50
N THR A 165 -0.75 -5.96 -35.71
CA THR A 165 -0.03 -6.31 -36.93
C THR A 165 1.45 -5.88 -36.90
N ALA A 166 1.72 -4.64 -36.44
CA ALA A 166 3.08 -4.10 -36.38
C ALA A 166 3.95 -4.88 -35.39
N MET A 167 3.44 -5.20 -34.22
CA MET A 167 4.20 -5.92 -33.18
C MET A 167 4.37 -7.41 -33.53
N THR A 168 3.36 -8.03 -34.15
CA THR A 168 3.49 -9.41 -34.65
C THR A 168 4.57 -9.51 -35.74
N LYS A 169 4.65 -8.54 -36.65
CA LYS A 169 5.75 -8.45 -37.65
C LYS A 169 7.13 -8.30 -37.03
N LYS A 170 7.22 -7.68 -35.86
CA LYS A 170 8.45 -7.58 -35.05
C LYS A 170 8.79 -8.86 -34.26
N GLY A 171 7.96 -9.91 -34.36
CA GLY A 171 8.20 -11.19 -33.71
C GLY A 171 7.64 -11.28 -32.25
N TYR A 172 6.70 -10.41 -31.89
CA TYR A 172 5.95 -10.56 -30.65
C TYR A 172 4.74 -11.47 -30.86
N THR A 173 4.46 -12.33 -29.86
CA THR A 173 3.34 -13.25 -29.93
C THR A 173 2.04 -12.55 -29.50
N LYS A 174 0.91 -13.12 -29.92
CA LYS A 174 -0.42 -12.65 -29.49
C LYS A 174 -0.63 -12.72 -27.99
N SER A 175 -0.05 -13.73 -27.33
CA SER A 175 -0.08 -13.88 -25.87
C SER A 175 0.68 -12.76 -25.18
N GLU A 176 1.89 -12.40 -25.66
CA GLU A 176 2.66 -11.27 -25.10
C GLU A 176 1.90 -9.95 -25.21
N LEU A 177 1.20 -9.72 -26.33
CA LEU A 177 0.38 -8.53 -26.54
C LEU A 177 -0.84 -8.46 -25.58
N LEU A 178 -1.46 -9.60 -25.29
CA LEU A 178 -2.52 -9.73 -24.28
C LEU A 178 -1.97 -9.46 -22.86
N ASP A 179 -0.84 -10.11 -22.53
CA ASP A 179 -0.18 -9.96 -21.22
C ASP A 179 0.27 -8.52 -20.95
N ALA A 180 0.73 -7.81 -22.00
CA ALA A 180 1.07 -6.39 -21.93
C ALA A 180 -0.18 -5.47 -21.87
N GLY A 181 -1.39 -6.03 -22.09
CA GLY A 181 -2.63 -5.27 -22.12
C GLY A 181 -2.73 -4.27 -23.26
N LEU A 182 -2.05 -4.55 -24.38
CA LEU A 182 -2.04 -3.73 -25.58
C LEU A 182 -3.18 -4.09 -26.56
N VAL A 183 -3.63 -5.33 -26.48
CA VAL A 183 -4.76 -5.85 -27.26
C VAL A 183 -5.82 -6.43 -26.34
N VAL A 184 -7.03 -6.61 -26.87
CA VAL A 184 -8.18 -7.16 -26.16
C VAL A 184 -8.75 -8.31 -27.02
N GLN A 185 -9.25 -9.34 -26.34
CA GLN A 185 -9.94 -10.45 -27.00
C GLN A 185 -11.44 -10.18 -27.06
N ASN A 186 -12.04 -10.34 -28.22
CA ASN A 186 -13.50 -10.28 -28.40
C ASN A 186 -14.16 -11.63 -28.01
N LYS A 187 -15.47 -11.65 -27.97
CA LYS A 187 -16.28 -12.84 -27.59
C LYS A 187 -16.03 -14.05 -28.51
N ASN A 188 -15.57 -13.83 -29.74
CA ASN A 188 -15.31 -14.85 -30.73
C ASN A 188 -13.82 -15.27 -30.77
N GLY A 189 -13.01 -14.85 -29.79
CA GLY A 189 -11.58 -15.19 -29.71
C GLY A 189 -10.66 -14.32 -30.58
N GLY A 190 -11.19 -13.41 -31.41
CA GLY A 190 -10.40 -12.47 -32.21
C GLY A 190 -9.72 -11.40 -31.35
N LEU A 191 -8.50 -10.99 -31.70
CA LEU A 191 -7.76 -9.95 -31.03
C LEU A 191 -7.85 -8.64 -31.79
N TYR A 192 -7.91 -7.52 -31.04
CA TYR A 192 -7.89 -6.18 -31.59
C TYR A 192 -7.16 -5.20 -30.67
N ASP A 193 -6.69 -4.08 -31.21
CA ASP A 193 -5.96 -3.05 -30.50
C ASP A 193 -6.84 -2.43 -29.40
N LYS A 194 -6.33 -2.40 -28.17
CA LYS A 194 -7.05 -1.80 -27.04
C LYS A 194 -7.24 -0.30 -27.21
N PHE A 195 -6.23 0.39 -27.71
CA PHE A 195 -6.22 1.84 -27.86
C PHE A 195 -6.41 2.20 -29.32
N ARG A 196 -7.51 2.86 -29.66
CA ARG A 196 -7.87 3.29 -31.02
C ARG A 196 -8.35 4.72 -31.02
N ASN A 197 -7.96 5.50 -32.01
CA ASN A 197 -8.32 6.91 -32.17
C ASN A 197 -8.01 7.75 -30.90
N ARG A 198 -6.77 7.64 -30.36
CA ARG A 198 -6.39 8.27 -29.11
C ARG A 198 -5.01 8.90 -29.12
N LEU A 199 -4.87 9.98 -28.36
CA LEU A 199 -3.57 10.42 -27.88
C LEU A 199 -3.03 9.38 -26.88
N MET A 200 -1.81 8.89 -27.14
CA MET A 200 -1.14 7.90 -26.30
C MET A 200 -0.15 8.56 -25.35
N LEU A 201 -0.20 8.15 -24.09
CA LEU A 201 0.59 8.68 -22.98
C LEU A 201 1.33 7.50 -22.30
N PRO A 202 2.59 7.22 -22.67
CA PRO A 202 3.33 6.13 -22.08
C PRO A 202 3.59 6.40 -20.60
N VAL A 203 3.41 5.37 -19.78
CA VAL A 203 3.70 5.38 -18.36
C VAL A 203 5.09 4.83 -18.15
N ILE A 204 5.99 5.69 -17.68
CA ILE A 204 7.40 5.35 -17.52
C ILE A 204 7.68 5.27 -16.01
N ASP A 205 8.27 4.16 -15.58
CA ASP A 205 8.63 3.96 -14.18
C ASP A 205 9.89 4.75 -13.78
N THR A 206 10.26 4.68 -12.51
CA THR A 206 11.45 5.38 -12.01
C THR A 206 12.78 4.85 -12.57
N ARG A 207 12.81 3.69 -13.21
CA ARG A 207 13.99 3.13 -13.88
C ARG A 207 14.11 3.60 -15.32
N GLY A 208 13.03 4.11 -15.89
CA GLY A 208 12.96 4.57 -17.28
C GLY A 208 12.29 3.57 -18.22
N ASP A 209 11.72 2.48 -17.69
CA ASP A 209 11.01 1.48 -18.45
C ASP A 209 9.57 1.92 -18.75
N VAL A 210 9.11 1.70 -20.00
CA VAL A 210 7.70 1.88 -20.34
C VAL A 210 6.93 0.67 -19.80
N VAL A 211 6.14 0.88 -18.76
CA VAL A 211 5.42 -0.20 -18.06
C VAL A 211 3.95 -0.31 -18.47
N ALA A 212 3.35 0.77 -18.97
CA ALA A 212 1.94 0.85 -19.31
C ALA A 212 1.64 2.05 -20.21
N PHE A 213 0.35 2.24 -20.55
CA PHE A 213 -0.14 3.38 -21.30
C PHE A 213 -1.37 3.99 -20.63
N GLY A 214 -1.44 5.31 -20.63
CA GLY A 214 -2.68 6.07 -20.57
C GLY A 214 -3.05 6.51 -21.96
N SER A 215 -4.32 6.83 -22.17
CA SER A 215 -4.77 7.41 -23.44
C SER A 215 -5.95 8.34 -23.24
N ARG A 216 -6.08 9.29 -24.17
CA ARG A 216 -7.23 10.21 -24.22
C ARG A 216 -7.85 10.19 -25.61
N VAL A 217 -9.17 10.10 -25.66
CA VAL A 217 -9.93 10.17 -26.90
C VAL A 217 -9.84 11.58 -27.53
N LEU A 218 -9.89 11.64 -28.85
CA LEU A 218 -9.75 12.89 -29.60
C LEU A 218 -11.08 13.66 -29.77
N ASP A 219 -12.18 12.93 -29.65
CA ASP A 219 -13.54 13.41 -29.81
C ASP A 219 -14.36 13.33 -28.51
N LYS A 220 -15.70 13.28 -28.58
CA LYS A 220 -16.61 13.16 -27.44
C LYS A 220 -16.95 11.72 -27.07
N SER A 221 -16.29 10.71 -27.67
CA SER A 221 -16.57 9.31 -27.37
C SER A 221 -16.11 8.90 -25.96
N GLU A 222 -16.77 7.90 -25.39
CA GLU A 222 -16.44 7.37 -24.07
C GLU A 222 -15.72 6.03 -24.16
N PRO A 223 -14.83 5.71 -23.23
CA PRO A 223 -14.42 6.53 -22.10
C PRO A 223 -13.41 7.61 -22.51
N LYS A 224 -13.55 8.83 -21.98
CA LYS A 224 -12.67 9.99 -22.23
C LYS A 224 -11.20 9.64 -21.99
N TYR A 225 -10.89 8.97 -20.89
CA TYR A 225 -9.57 8.44 -20.57
C TYR A 225 -9.61 6.91 -20.47
N MET A 226 -8.59 6.26 -20.99
CA MET A 226 -8.41 4.81 -20.87
C MET A 226 -6.97 4.52 -20.42
N ASN A 227 -6.82 3.63 -19.44
CA ASN A 227 -5.53 3.19 -18.94
C ASN A 227 -5.31 1.70 -19.18
N SER A 228 -4.03 1.27 -19.20
CA SER A 228 -3.70 -0.15 -19.12
C SER A 228 -4.32 -0.81 -17.89
N SER A 229 -4.66 -2.08 -18.01
CA SER A 229 -5.01 -2.95 -16.88
C SER A 229 -3.75 -3.26 -16.06
N GLU A 230 -3.89 -3.94 -14.91
CA GLU A 230 -2.76 -4.57 -14.22
C GLU A 230 -2.10 -5.59 -15.15
N THR A 231 -0.76 -5.63 -15.17
CA THR A 231 0.03 -6.56 -15.98
C THR A 231 1.21 -7.08 -15.15
N PRO A 232 1.94 -8.12 -15.60
CA PRO A 232 3.13 -8.59 -14.90
C PRO A 232 4.23 -7.53 -14.72
N VAL A 233 4.20 -6.44 -15.50
CA VAL A 233 5.17 -5.34 -15.44
C VAL A 233 4.60 -4.02 -14.90
N TYR A 234 3.29 -3.95 -14.64
CA TYR A 234 2.61 -2.71 -14.23
C TYR A 234 1.59 -2.93 -13.13
N SER A 235 1.70 -2.14 -12.07
CA SER A 235 0.66 -2.01 -11.05
C SER A 235 0.29 -0.55 -10.83
N LYS A 236 -1.00 -0.23 -10.97
CA LYS A 236 -1.55 1.12 -10.73
C LYS A 236 -1.25 1.63 -9.33
N ARG A 237 -1.21 0.72 -8.36
CA ARG A 237 -0.96 1.05 -6.95
C ARG A 237 0.47 1.50 -6.66
N ARG A 238 1.42 1.23 -7.56
CA ARG A 238 2.86 1.45 -7.33
C ARG A 238 3.47 2.50 -8.24
N VAL A 239 2.78 2.94 -9.29
CA VAL A 239 3.34 3.85 -10.30
C VAL A 239 2.60 5.18 -10.29
N LEU A 240 3.35 6.27 -10.42
CA LEU A 240 2.84 7.63 -10.60
C LEU A 240 3.27 8.16 -11.96
N TYR A 241 2.34 8.74 -12.71
CA TYR A 241 2.64 9.35 -14.01
C TYR A 241 3.50 10.60 -13.84
N GLY A 242 4.55 10.74 -14.64
CA GLY A 242 5.46 11.87 -14.59
C GLY A 242 6.57 11.76 -13.53
N LEU A 243 6.55 10.77 -12.62
CA LEU A 243 7.55 10.64 -11.57
C LEU A 243 8.97 10.36 -12.11
N ASN A 244 9.10 9.66 -13.24
CA ASN A 244 10.38 9.48 -13.92
C ASN A 244 11.07 10.81 -14.30
N LEU A 245 10.29 11.86 -14.52
CA LEU A 245 10.78 13.24 -14.76
C LEU A 245 10.89 14.02 -13.46
N ALA A 246 9.83 14.03 -12.64
CA ALA A 246 9.73 14.79 -11.40
C ALA A 246 10.82 14.45 -10.37
N LYS A 247 11.31 13.21 -10.33
CA LYS A 247 12.42 12.82 -9.45
C LYS A 247 13.74 13.57 -9.71
N LYS A 248 13.85 14.25 -10.86
CA LYS A 248 15.03 15.07 -11.23
C LYS A 248 14.84 16.55 -10.95
N SER A 249 13.64 16.95 -10.52
CA SER A 249 13.33 18.33 -10.20
C SER A 249 14.17 18.83 -9.03
N LYS A 250 14.51 20.11 -9.05
CA LYS A 250 15.19 20.81 -7.94
C LYS A 250 14.21 21.50 -6.99
N ARG A 251 12.89 21.42 -7.25
CA ARG A 251 11.86 21.99 -6.39
C ARG A 251 11.77 21.18 -5.08
N PRO A 252 11.49 21.83 -3.94
CA PRO A 252 11.51 21.17 -2.62
C PRO A 252 10.32 20.22 -2.39
N ASN A 253 9.28 20.34 -3.20
CA ASN A 253 8.02 19.60 -3.06
C ASN A 253 7.68 18.81 -4.32
N ILE A 254 6.69 17.93 -4.19
CA ILE A 254 6.02 17.29 -5.33
C ILE A 254 4.55 17.72 -5.35
N ILE A 255 4.07 18.12 -6.54
CA ILE A 255 2.67 18.45 -6.79
C ILE A 255 1.96 17.18 -7.27
N LEU A 256 0.92 16.76 -6.56
CA LEU A 256 0.13 15.58 -6.89
C LEU A 256 -1.22 15.99 -7.46
N CYS A 257 -1.46 15.66 -8.73
CA CYS A 257 -2.71 15.92 -9.48
C CYS A 257 -3.45 14.60 -9.80
N GLU A 258 -4.66 14.73 -10.38
CA GLU A 258 -5.46 13.59 -10.81
C GLU A 258 -5.12 13.15 -12.25
N GLY A 259 -5.02 14.09 -13.16
CA GLY A 259 -4.96 13.86 -14.60
C GLY A 259 -3.57 13.86 -15.21
N ASN A 260 -3.37 13.03 -16.24
CA ASN A 260 -2.10 12.97 -16.95
C ASN A 260 -1.81 14.27 -17.74
N LEU A 261 -2.82 14.92 -18.30
CA LEU A 261 -2.63 16.15 -19.06
C LEU A 261 -2.30 17.35 -18.18
N ASP A 262 -2.82 17.38 -16.94
CA ASP A 262 -2.44 18.40 -15.95
C ASP A 262 -0.92 18.40 -15.73
N ILE A 263 -0.35 17.18 -15.59
CA ILE A 263 1.09 17.00 -15.41
C ILE A 263 1.87 17.52 -16.62
N VAL A 264 1.40 17.23 -17.82
CA VAL A 264 2.05 17.66 -19.06
C VAL A 264 2.09 19.18 -19.14
N THR A 265 0.97 19.85 -18.86
CA THR A 265 0.86 21.31 -18.92
C THR A 265 1.66 21.97 -17.78
N LEU A 266 1.61 21.42 -16.57
CA LEU A 266 2.42 21.89 -15.45
C LEU A 266 3.93 21.80 -15.77
N HIS A 267 4.39 20.65 -16.28
CA HIS A 267 5.79 20.50 -16.69
C HIS A 267 6.18 21.48 -17.82
N GLN A 268 5.27 21.73 -18.78
CA GLN A 268 5.49 22.72 -19.83
C GLN A 268 5.62 24.14 -19.29
N ALA A 269 4.87 24.43 -18.23
CA ALA A 269 4.88 25.71 -17.54
C ALA A 269 6.05 25.89 -16.55
N GLY A 270 6.92 24.87 -16.39
CA GLY A 270 8.09 24.93 -15.50
C GLY A 270 7.90 24.28 -14.13
N PHE A 271 6.75 23.64 -13.88
CA PHE A 271 6.48 22.86 -12.66
C PHE A 271 6.84 21.38 -12.89
N ASP A 272 8.14 21.14 -13.05
CA ASP A 272 8.69 19.82 -13.43
C ASP A 272 8.67 18.79 -12.29
N ASN A 273 8.13 19.17 -11.13
CA ASN A 273 7.89 18.36 -9.94
C ASN A 273 6.46 17.81 -9.83
N ALA A 274 5.63 17.96 -10.87
CA ALA A 274 4.25 17.49 -10.85
C ALA A 274 4.14 16.00 -11.24
N VAL A 275 3.24 15.25 -10.56
CA VAL A 275 2.95 13.83 -10.79
C VAL A 275 1.45 13.54 -10.69
N ALA A 276 0.95 12.48 -11.32
CA ALA A 276 -0.45 12.08 -11.22
C ALA A 276 -0.65 10.64 -10.74
N SER A 277 -1.73 10.43 -9.95
CA SER A 277 -2.17 9.12 -9.44
C SER A 277 -2.97 8.29 -10.46
N LYS A 278 -3.30 8.86 -11.64
CA LYS A 278 -3.95 8.18 -12.78
C LYS A 278 -5.39 7.69 -12.52
N GLY A 279 -6.22 8.52 -11.91
CA GLY A 279 -7.63 8.20 -11.69
C GLY A 279 -7.88 7.15 -10.60
N THR A 280 -6.91 6.96 -9.72
CA THR A 280 -7.03 6.20 -8.47
C THR A 280 -6.74 7.12 -7.30
N ALA A 281 -7.38 6.88 -6.15
CA ALA A 281 -6.95 7.54 -4.92
C ALA A 281 -5.48 7.23 -4.64
N LEU A 282 -4.76 8.16 -3.99
CA LEU A 282 -3.39 7.94 -3.53
C LEU A 282 -3.31 6.65 -2.71
N THR A 283 -2.28 5.83 -2.93
CA THR A 283 -2.08 4.58 -2.21
C THR A 283 -0.93 4.67 -1.22
N VAL A 284 -0.90 3.75 -0.25
CA VAL A 284 0.21 3.64 0.71
C VAL A 284 1.54 3.36 -0.01
N GLU A 285 1.50 2.54 -1.09
CA GLU A 285 2.69 2.21 -1.88
C GLU A 285 3.22 3.44 -2.65
N GLN A 286 2.31 4.25 -3.22
CA GLN A 286 2.68 5.52 -3.86
C GLN A 286 3.22 6.53 -2.84
N THR A 287 2.65 6.60 -1.65
CA THR A 287 3.14 7.44 -0.55
C THR A 287 4.58 7.07 -0.16
N ARG A 288 4.86 5.77 0.02
CA ARG A 288 6.22 5.28 0.27
C ARG A 288 7.19 5.58 -0.87
N LEU A 289 6.71 5.49 -2.11
CA LEU A 289 7.54 5.82 -3.27
C LEU A 289 7.90 7.32 -3.27
N LEU A 290 6.93 8.20 -2.99
CA LEU A 290 7.13 9.66 -2.95
C LEU A 290 8.06 10.07 -1.81
N SER A 291 8.05 9.42 -0.65
CA SER A 291 8.90 9.77 0.50
C SER A 291 10.40 9.65 0.22
N ARG A 292 10.77 8.93 -0.83
CA ARG A 292 12.17 8.80 -1.31
C ARG A 292 12.66 10.07 -2.04
N PHE A 293 11.76 10.93 -2.48
CA PHE A 293 12.08 12.08 -3.35
C PHE A 293 11.76 13.43 -2.71
N THR A 294 10.84 13.48 -1.76
CA THR A 294 10.44 14.74 -1.10
C THR A 294 9.96 14.49 0.32
N LYS A 295 9.92 15.56 1.12
CA LYS A 295 9.24 15.61 2.42
C LYS A 295 8.01 16.53 2.39
N GLU A 296 7.76 17.23 1.28
CA GLU A 296 6.60 18.11 1.12
C GLU A 296 5.77 17.67 -0.09
N LEU A 297 4.48 17.45 0.12
CA LEU A 297 3.50 17.16 -0.92
C LEU A 297 2.47 18.28 -1.03
N VAL A 298 2.18 18.71 -2.25
CA VAL A 298 1.10 19.65 -2.54
C VAL A 298 0.00 18.89 -3.30
N LEU A 299 -1.15 18.70 -2.67
CA LEU A 299 -2.32 18.09 -3.30
C LEU A 299 -3.01 19.14 -4.16
N CYS A 300 -3.02 18.94 -5.47
CA CYS A 300 -3.68 19.80 -6.46
C CYS A 300 -4.72 18.99 -7.22
N TYR A 301 -5.79 18.60 -6.53
CA TYR A 301 -6.91 17.86 -7.09
C TYR A 301 -8.00 18.81 -7.55
N ASP A 302 -8.92 18.29 -8.36
CA ASP A 302 -10.02 19.07 -8.92
C ASP A 302 -10.89 19.70 -7.82
N ASN A 303 -11.34 20.94 -8.01
CA ASN A 303 -12.19 21.64 -7.04
C ASN A 303 -13.69 21.32 -7.27
N ASP A 304 -14.02 20.02 -7.38
CA ASP A 304 -15.38 19.49 -7.36
C ASP A 304 -15.59 18.52 -6.18
N ASN A 305 -16.79 17.96 -6.07
CA ASN A 305 -17.10 17.03 -4.98
C ASN A 305 -16.24 15.77 -5.02
N ALA A 306 -15.90 15.26 -6.21
CA ALA A 306 -15.05 14.07 -6.36
C ALA A 306 -13.61 14.38 -5.93
N GLY A 307 -13.04 15.51 -6.37
CA GLY A 307 -11.70 15.94 -6.00
C GLY A 307 -11.58 16.30 -4.50
N LYS A 308 -12.62 16.87 -3.90
CA LYS A 308 -12.66 17.10 -2.44
C LYS A 308 -12.62 15.78 -1.67
N ILE A 309 -13.39 14.77 -2.10
CA ILE A 309 -13.35 13.43 -1.50
C ILE A 309 -11.98 12.78 -1.71
N ALA A 310 -11.38 12.94 -2.89
CA ALA A 310 -10.04 12.43 -3.18
C ALA A 310 -8.97 13.11 -2.30
N THR A 311 -9.06 14.44 -2.11
CA THR A 311 -8.20 15.22 -1.22
C THR A 311 -8.29 14.71 0.22
N GLU A 312 -9.52 14.53 0.73
CA GLU A 312 -9.72 14.05 2.11
C GLU A 312 -9.17 12.63 2.30
N ARG A 313 -9.36 11.72 1.34
CA ARG A 313 -8.78 10.38 1.36
C ARG A 313 -7.24 10.42 1.34
N ALA A 314 -6.67 11.30 0.50
CA ALA A 314 -5.22 11.48 0.45
C ALA A 314 -4.68 12.00 1.80
N LEU A 315 -5.34 12.99 2.41
CA LEU A 315 -4.98 13.51 3.74
C LEU A 315 -5.10 12.44 4.83
N GLN A 316 -6.07 11.52 4.74
CA GLN A 316 -6.20 10.39 5.68
C GLN A 316 -5.03 9.40 5.54
N ILE A 317 -4.63 9.07 4.31
CA ILE A 317 -3.50 8.17 4.04
C ILE A 317 -2.18 8.80 4.48
N LEU A 318 -2.04 10.12 4.29
CA LEU A 318 -0.84 10.87 4.67
C LEU A 318 -0.80 11.23 6.15
N ASN A 319 -1.90 11.03 6.88
CA ASN A 319 -1.95 11.31 8.32
C ASN A 319 -1.00 10.39 9.09
N GLY A 320 -0.11 10.99 9.88
CA GLY A 320 0.95 10.25 10.59
C GLY A 320 2.16 9.88 9.74
N SER A 321 2.19 10.25 8.45
CA SER A 321 3.39 10.16 7.62
C SER A 321 4.37 11.33 7.93
N GLU A 322 5.59 11.22 7.43
CA GLU A 322 6.61 12.29 7.59
C GLU A 322 6.42 13.47 6.62
N PHE A 323 5.36 13.47 5.81
CA PHE A 323 5.12 14.54 4.85
C PHE A 323 4.56 15.80 5.50
N SER A 324 5.12 16.95 5.13
CA SER A 324 4.42 18.23 5.18
C SER A 324 3.42 18.26 4.02
N VAL A 325 2.13 18.27 4.31
CA VAL A 325 1.09 18.21 3.28
C VAL A 325 0.40 19.56 3.15
N LYS A 326 0.42 20.09 1.94
CA LYS A 326 -0.31 21.30 1.56
C LYS A 326 -1.42 20.96 0.56
N VAL A 327 -2.46 21.75 0.54
CA VAL A 327 -3.57 21.65 -0.40
C VAL A 327 -3.64 22.93 -1.22
N LEU A 328 -3.58 22.80 -2.53
CA LEU A 328 -3.72 23.89 -3.47
C LEU A 328 -5.11 23.81 -4.09
N GLN A 329 -5.97 24.76 -3.76
CA GLN A 329 -7.30 24.88 -4.34
C GLN A 329 -7.27 25.83 -5.54
N LEU A 330 -7.59 25.30 -6.72
CA LEU A 330 -7.74 26.13 -7.91
C LEU A 330 -9.05 26.93 -7.83
N PRO A 331 -9.02 28.25 -8.00
CA PRO A 331 -10.24 29.04 -7.98
C PRO A 331 -11.13 28.69 -9.17
N ARG A 332 -12.44 28.83 -8.99
CA ARG A 332 -13.39 28.72 -10.11
C ARG A 332 -13.25 29.94 -11.02
N ARG A 333 -13.39 29.73 -12.31
CA ARG A 333 -13.35 30.80 -13.30
C ARG A 333 -14.76 31.31 -13.59
N LEU A 334 -14.94 32.63 -13.59
CA LEU A 334 -16.17 33.27 -14.01
C LEU A 334 -16.18 33.35 -15.55
N VAL A 335 -17.17 32.74 -16.20
CA VAL A 335 -17.38 32.76 -17.65
C VAL A 335 -18.87 33.04 -17.88
N ASP A 336 -19.18 34.08 -18.61
CA ASP A 336 -20.55 34.47 -18.96
C ASP A 336 -21.50 34.58 -17.74
N GLY A 337 -20.97 34.99 -16.58
CA GLY A 337 -21.70 35.13 -15.33
C GLY A 337 -21.82 33.86 -14.50
N GLU A 338 -21.29 32.72 -14.98
CA GLU A 338 -21.29 31.44 -14.25
C GLU A 338 -19.87 31.06 -13.78
N TYR A 339 -19.78 30.53 -12.57
CA TYR A 339 -18.53 30.00 -12.02
C TYR A 339 -18.29 28.58 -12.50
N ILE A 340 -17.42 28.41 -13.51
CA ILE A 340 -17.02 27.12 -14.03
C ILE A 340 -15.78 26.57 -13.31
N LYS A 341 -15.77 25.25 -13.16
CA LYS A 341 -14.62 24.48 -12.68
C LYS A 341 -13.45 24.63 -13.67
N GLN A 342 -12.24 24.67 -13.14
CA GLN A 342 -11.01 24.53 -13.94
C GLN A 342 -10.06 23.52 -13.27
N ASP A 343 -9.40 22.71 -14.10
CA ASP A 343 -8.29 21.87 -13.70
C ASP A 343 -6.96 22.64 -13.81
N ALA A 344 -5.84 21.98 -13.48
CA ALA A 344 -4.53 22.63 -13.54
C ALA A 344 -4.12 22.98 -14.99
N ASP A 345 -4.54 22.19 -15.98
CA ASP A 345 -4.36 22.47 -17.40
C ASP A 345 -5.06 23.77 -17.81
N ASP A 346 -6.34 23.91 -17.46
CA ASP A 346 -7.12 25.11 -17.74
C ASP A 346 -6.55 26.35 -16.99
N PHE A 347 -6.20 26.19 -15.70
CA PHE A 347 -5.67 27.30 -14.92
C PHE A 347 -4.39 27.88 -15.53
N ILE A 348 -3.43 27.03 -15.88
CA ILE A 348 -2.16 27.46 -16.51
C ILE A 348 -2.41 28.16 -17.84
N LYS A 349 -3.34 27.67 -18.66
CA LYS A 349 -3.64 28.26 -19.97
C LYS A 349 -4.27 29.63 -19.88
N PHE A 350 -5.12 29.87 -18.90
CA PHE A 350 -5.88 31.13 -18.79
C PHE A 350 -5.22 32.16 -17.89
N GLN A 351 -4.53 31.74 -16.82
CA GLN A 351 -3.98 32.64 -15.81
C GLN A 351 -2.45 32.65 -15.78
N GLY A 352 -1.84 31.69 -16.44
CA GLY A 352 -0.38 31.61 -16.63
C GLY A 352 0.39 31.02 -15.43
N PRO A 353 1.68 30.72 -15.64
CA PRO A 353 2.53 30.10 -14.65
C PRO A 353 2.78 30.96 -13.40
N ASP A 354 2.89 32.27 -13.55
CA ASP A 354 3.15 33.17 -12.40
C ASP A 354 1.96 33.18 -11.41
N ALA A 355 0.72 33.10 -11.93
CA ALA A 355 -0.46 32.99 -11.09
C ALA A 355 -0.48 31.63 -10.33
N PHE A 356 -0.09 30.55 -11.01
CA PHE A 356 0.01 29.26 -10.38
C PHE A 356 1.12 29.19 -9.30
N GLU A 357 2.28 29.82 -9.56
CA GLU A 357 3.36 29.94 -8.57
C GLU A 357 2.91 30.70 -7.32
N ARG A 358 2.14 31.78 -7.49
CA ARG A 358 1.56 32.53 -6.35
C ARG A 358 0.60 31.67 -5.54
N LEU A 359 -0.28 30.89 -6.20
CA LEU A 359 -1.17 29.95 -5.52
C LEU A 359 -0.40 28.84 -4.81
N LEU A 360 0.64 28.31 -5.45
CA LEU A 360 1.48 27.27 -4.88
C LEU A 360 2.15 27.75 -3.58
N ASN A 361 2.68 28.98 -3.59
CA ASN A 361 3.31 29.59 -2.42
C ASN A 361 2.29 29.95 -1.32
N GLY A 362 1.04 30.22 -1.66
CA GLY A 362 -0.08 30.46 -0.75
C GLY A 362 -0.91 29.23 -0.42
N SER A 363 -0.46 28.02 -0.81
CA SER A 363 -1.22 26.80 -0.57
C SER A 363 -1.43 26.54 0.93
N GLU A 364 -2.67 26.18 1.28
CA GLU A 364 -3.08 25.92 2.65
C GLU A 364 -2.47 24.57 3.13
N ASN A 365 -2.15 24.49 4.41
CA ASN A 365 -1.81 23.19 4.94
C ASN A 365 -3.09 22.31 5.13
N GLY A 366 -2.91 21.02 5.30
CA GLY A 366 -4.03 20.08 5.37
C GLY A 366 -5.02 20.34 6.52
N VAL A 367 -4.59 21.00 7.61
CA VAL A 367 -5.45 21.38 8.73
C VAL A 367 -6.33 22.58 8.34
N GLU A 368 -5.74 23.61 7.76
CA GLU A 368 -6.47 24.81 7.26
C GLU A 368 -7.52 24.42 6.23
N PHE A 369 -7.15 23.56 5.29
CA PHE A 369 -8.09 23.04 4.31
C PHE A 369 -9.30 22.36 4.97
N ARG A 370 -9.08 21.48 5.95
CA ARG A 370 -10.16 20.80 6.68
C ARG A 370 -11.00 21.79 7.48
N MET A 371 -10.39 22.76 8.12
CA MET A 371 -11.11 23.80 8.85
C MET A 371 -12.02 24.60 7.91
N ALA A 372 -11.52 24.99 6.72
CA ALA A 372 -12.31 25.69 5.70
C ALA A 372 -13.46 24.81 5.17
N GLN A 373 -13.24 23.50 4.98
CA GLN A 373 -14.31 22.57 4.59
C GLN A 373 -15.40 22.45 5.67
N ILE A 374 -15.02 22.43 6.95
CA ILE A 374 -15.99 22.41 8.06
C ILE A 374 -16.74 23.74 8.08
N ALA A 375 -16.05 24.88 8.02
CA ALA A 375 -16.71 26.19 8.02
C ALA A 375 -17.70 26.36 6.88
N GLY A 376 -17.40 25.84 5.69
CA GLY A 376 -18.29 25.88 4.53
C GLY A 376 -19.60 25.09 4.65
N LYS A 377 -19.77 24.26 5.70
CA LYS A 377 -21.02 23.52 5.96
C LYS A 377 -22.02 24.35 6.79
N TYR A 378 -21.58 25.39 7.45
CA TYR A 378 -22.33 26.12 8.44
C TYR A 378 -22.48 27.60 8.08
N ASP A 379 -23.67 28.16 8.28
CA ASP A 379 -23.85 29.62 8.27
C ASP A 379 -23.38 30.18 9.63
N LEU A 380 -22.15 30.68 9.67
CA LEU A 380 -21.56 31.20 10.92
C LEU A 380 -22.22 32.51 11.45
N LYS A 381 -23.25 33.02 10.76
CA LYS A 381 -24.08 34.11 11.27
C LYS A 381 -25.18 33.59 12.21
N ASP A 382 -25.57 32.33 12.07
CA ASP A 382 -26.52 31.66 12.94
C ASP A 382 -25.82 31.05 14.16
N ASP A 383 -26.38 31.27 15.35
CA ASP A 383 -25.76 30.84 16.61
C ASP A 383 -25.73 29.32 16.75
N GLU A 384 -26.78 28.59 16.32
CA GLU A 384 -26.83 27.13 16.37
C GLU A 384 -25.80 26.51 15.42
N ALA A 385 -25.74 27.01 14.20
CA ALA A 385 -24.74 26.59 13.21
C ALA A 385 -23.30 26.88 13.67
N ARG A 386 -23.09 28.00 14.34
CA ARG A 386 -21.81 28.39 14.92
C ARG A 386 -21.36 27.45 16.05
N ILE A 387 -22.31 27.03 16.91
CA ILE A 387 -22.05 26.02 17.95
C ILE A 387 -21.69 24.67 17.31
N ALA A 388 -22.44 24.25 16.28
CA ALA A 388 -22.17 23.00 15.55
C ALA A 388 -20.78 23.02 14.86
N TYR A 389 -20.41 24.15 14.23
CA TYR A 389 -19.06 24.37 13.70
C TYR A 389 -17.98 24.22 14.77
N CYS A 390 -18.15 24.89 15.92
CA CYS A 390 -17.20 24.80 17.03
C CYS A 390 -17.04 23.35 17.53
N GLY A 391 -18.10 22.58 17.57
CA GLY A 391 -18.09 21.16 17.91
C GLY A 391 -17.27 20.34 16.91
N GLU A 392 -17.58 20.43 15.61
CA GLU A 392 -16.90 19.63 14.56
C GLU A 392 -15.42 20.04 14.41
N VAL A 393 -15.11 21.35 14.41
CA VAL A 393 -13.72 21.81 14.30
C VAL A 393 -12.88 21.44 15.52
N SER A 394 -13.48 21.45 16.73
CA SER A 394 -12.77 21.02 17.95
C SER A 394 -12.39 19.54 17.95
N GLU A 395 -13.19 18.68 17.32
CA GLU A 395 -12.85 17.27 17.11
C GLU A 395 -11.65 17.11 16.16
N LEU A 396 -11.62 17.87 15.07
CA LEU A 396 -10.48 17.93 14.16
C LEU A 396 -9.21 18.35 14.91
N LEU A 397 -9.26 19.48 15.61
CA LEU A 397 -8.11 20.04 16.33
C LEU A 397 -7.64 19.11 17.45
N ALA A 398 -8.55 18.45 18.17
CA ALA A 398 -8.21 17.44 19.17
C ALA A 398 -7.49 16.22 18.57
N SER A 399 -7.57 15.99 17.26
CA SER A 399 -6.86 14.91 16.57
C SER A 399 -5.39 15.21 16.29
N LEU A 400 -4.98 16.48 16.32
CA LEU A 400 -3.62 16.91 16.02
C LEU A 400 -2.64 16.45 17.10
N PRO A 401 -1.47 15.87 16.75
CA PRO A 401 -0.51 15.39 17.72
C PRO A 401 0.25 16.51 18.44
N GLY A 402 0.51 17.63 17.75
CA GLY A 402 1.31 18.75 18.24
C GLY A 402 0.51 19.70 19.17
N ALA A 403 1.01 19.98 20.38
CA ALA A 403 0.34 20.91 21.29
C ALA A 403 0.38 22.35 20.77
N VAL A 404 1.51 22.78 20.20
CA VAL A 404 1.68 24.13 19.61
C VAL A 404 0.81 24.29 18.38
N GLU A 405 0.76 23.27 17.54
CA GLU A 405 -0.08 23.25 16.35
C GLU A 405 -1.56 23.36 16.73
N ARG A 406 -2.01 22.59 17.72
CA ARG A 406 -3.37 22.73 18.28
C ARG A 406 -3.67 24.15 18.75
N GLU A 407 -2.75 24.78 19.46
CA GLU A 407 -2.94 26.13 20.00
C GLU A 407 -3.11 27.16 18.88
N ILE A 408 -2.26 27.11 17.86
CA ILE A 408 -2.32 28.04 16.70
C ILE A 408 -3.66 27.91 15.98
N TYR A 409 -4.07 26.67 15.64
CA TYR A 409 -5.33 26.46 14.93
C TYR A 409 -6.57 26.67 15.77
N THR A 410 -6.48 26.50 17.09
CA THR A 410 -7.55 26.88 18.03
C THR A 410 -7.82 28.37 17.96
N GLY A 411 -6.78 29.21 17.94
CA GLY A 411 -6.93 30.66 17.75
C GLY A 411 -7.62 31.04 16.45
N ARG A 412 -7.19 30.43 15.31
CA ARG A 412 -7.80 30.67 13.99
C ARG A 412 -9.25 30.19 13.91
N ALA A 413 -9.57 29.05 14.55
CA ALA A 413 -10.94 28.55 14.60
C ALA A 413 -11.85 29.47 15.42
N ALA A 414 -11.35 30.04 16.52
CA ALA A 414 -12.06 31.01 17.34
C ALA A 414 -12.35 32.30 16.57
N GLU A 415 -11.37 32.81 15.83
CA GLU A 415 -11.53 34.00 14.97
C GLU A 415 -12.59 33.75 13.89
N ALA A 416 -12.53 32.62 13.20
CA ALA A 416 -13.53 32.25 12.16
C ALA A 416 -14.94 32.13 12.73
N ALA A 417 -15.10 31.65 13.97
CA ALA A 417 -16.39 31.51 14.66
C ALA A 417 -16.86 32.83 15.33
N GLY A 418 -15.99 33.86 15.41
CA GLY A 418 -16.31 35.10 16.12
C GLY A 418 -16.50 34.90 17.63
N ILE A 419 -15.75 33.96 18.23
CA ILE A 419 -15.76 33.69 19.69
C ILE A 419 -14.38 33.94 20.29
N THR A 420 -14.30 33.91 21.64
CA THR A 420 -13.01 34.07 22.31
C THR A 420 -12.14 32.83 22.14
N ALA A 421 -10.83 33.00 22.07
CA ALA A 421 -9.87 31.89 21.97
C ALA A 421 -9.96 30.95 23.19
N GLU A 422 -10.27 31.50 24.38
CA GLU A 422 -10.47 30.73 25.61
C GLU A 422 -11.66 29.77 25.52
N ALA A 423 -12.79 30.24 24.95
CA ALA A 423 -13.98 29.40 24.76
C ALA A 423 -13.68 28.24 23.81
N MET A 424 -13.05 28.53 22.67
CA MET A 424 -12.64 27.49 21.70
C MET A 424 -11.62 26.51 22.31
N LYS A 425 -10.67 27.02 23.10
CA LYS A 425 -9.66 26.19 23.78
C LYS A 425 -10.30 25.21 24.76
N LEU A 426 -11.30 25.64 25.50
CA LEU A 426 -12.07 24.77 26.41
C LEU A 426 -12.77 23.65 25.63
N GLU A 427 -13.37 23.95 24.47
CA GLU A 427 -14.06 22.95 23.66
C GLU A 427 -13.07 21.95 23.03
N VAL A 428 -11.94 22.42 22.51
CA VAL A 428 -10.86 21.55 22.03
C VAL A 428 -10.31 20.65 23.15
N GLN A 429 -10.13 21.18 24.38
CA GLN A 429 -9.70 20.38 25.52
C GLN A 429 -10.74 19.33 25.92
N ARG A 430 -12.04 19.65 25.86
CA ARG A 430 -13.13 18.68 26.11
C ARG A 430 -13.10 17.55 25.08
N SER A 431 -12.99 17.88 23.79
CA SER A 431 -12.90 16.92 22.70
C SER A 431 -11.65 16.05 22.83
N PHE A 432 -10.50 16.63 23.19
CA PHE A 432 -9.26 15.90 23.47
C PHE A 432 -9.40 14.92 24.65
N LYS A 433 -10.01 15.35 25.76
CA LYS A 433 -10.30 14.47 26.91
C LYS A 433 -11.26 13.34 26.54
N ARG A 434 -12.34 13.64 25.78
CA ARG A 434 -13.29 12.63 25.27
C ARG A 434 -12.57 11.60 24.39
N ARG A 435 -11.68 12.04 23.51
CA ARG A 435 -10.87 11.17 22.65
C ARG A 435 -9.98 10.25 23.48
N ILE A 436 -9.18 10.79 24.41
CA ILE A 436 -8.34 9.98 25.30
C ILE A 436 -9.17 9.00 26.14
N ALA A 437 -10.32 9.43 26.65
CA ALA A 437 -11.21 8.55 27.40
C ALA A 437 -11.78 7.41 26.54
N ARG A 438 -12.09 7.71 25.26
CA ARG A 438 -12.55 6.71 24.27
C ARG A 438 -11.42 5.71 23.94
N GLU A 439 -10.20 6.20 23.74
CA GLU A 439 -9.01 5.37 23.50
C GLU A 439 -8.71 4.48 24.72
N LYS A 440 -8.70 5.04 25.93
CA LYS A 440 -8.54 4.27 27.17
C LYS A 440 -9.64 3.24 27.39
N ARG A 441 -10.91 3.57 27.09
CA ARG A 441 -12.02 2.61 27.16
C ARG A 441 -11.88 1.50 26.13
N ALA A 442 -11.41 1.81 24.94
CA ALA A 442 -11.14 0.83 23.89
C ALA A 442 -9.99 -0.10 24.32
N GLU A 443 -8.95 0.46 24.95
CA GLU A 443 -7.82 -0.29 25.49
C GLU A 443 -8.24 -1.15 26.70
N LEU A 444 -9.06 -0.60 27.62
CA LEU A 444 -9.62 -1.33 28.75
C LEU A 444 -10.53 -2.49 28.28
N ARG A 445 -11.36 -2.27 27.25
CA ARG A 445 -12.16 -3.34 26.62
C ARG A 445 -11.30 -4.44 26.01
N LYS A 446 -10.15 -4.10 25.41
CA LYS A 446 -9.16 -5.08 24.94
C LYS A 446 -8.58 -5.88 26.10
N ASN A 447 -8.28 -5.21 27.21
CA ASN A 447 -7.73 -5.84 28.42
C ASN A 447 -8.77 -6.68 29.19
N LEU A 448 -10.06 -6.29 29.15
CA LEU A 448 -11.16 -7.04 29.76
C LEU A 448 -11.60 -8.25 28.92
N ASN A 449 -11.27 -8.29 27.64
CA ASN A 449 -11.53 -9.43 26.78
C ASN A 449 -10.23 -9.82 26.03
N PRO A 450 -9.28 -10.47 26.73
CA PRO A 450 -7.98 -10.84 26.18
C PRO A 450 -8.10 -11.68 24.91
N ALA A 451 -9.15 -12.51 24.82
CA ALA A 451 -9.42 -13.33 23.64
C ALA A 451 -9.65 -12.51 22.35
N MET A 452 -10.24 -11.32 22.46
CA MET A 452 -10.37 -10.41 21.30
C MET A 452 -9.08 -9.65 20.98
N ALA A 453 -8.21 -9.42 21.95
CA ALA A 453 -6.92 -8.76 21.73
C ALA A 453 -5.90 -9.68 21.06
N LEU A 454 -6.07 -10.98 21.20
CA LEU A 454 -5.25 -12.03 20.58
C LEU A 454 -5.67 -12.35 19.14
N GLN A 455 -6.81 -11.79 18.69
CA GLN A 455 -7.29 -11.99 17.31
C GLN A 455 -6.57 -11.07 16.32
N PRO A 456 -6.20 -11.56 15.13
CA PRO A 456 -5.73 -10.73 14.02
C PRO A 456 -6.74 -9.65 13.67
N LYS A 457 -6.24 -8.50 13.19
CA LYS A 457 -7.12 -7.38 12.76
C LYS A 457 -7.96 -7.77 11.55
N GLU A 458 -7.41 -8.55 10.67
CA GLU A 458 -8.04 -9.02 9.45
C GLU A 458 -9.03 -10.14 9.75
N ARG A 459 -10.25 -10.00 9.24
CA ARG A 459 -11.35 -10.91 9.56
C ARG A 459 -11.08 -12.34 9.08
N SER A 460 -10.40 -12.48 7.95
CA SER A 460 -10.01 -13.74 7.32
C SER A 460 -8.97 -14.55 8.12
N LEU A 461 -8.19 -13.85 8.96
CA LEU A 461 -7.13 -14.47 9.79
C LEU A 461 -7.58 -14.73 11.24
N ARG A 462 -8.87 -14.53 11.57
CA ARG A 462 -9.37 -14.72 12.94
C ARG A 462 -9.48 -16.19 13.30
N PHE A 463 -9.11 -16.48 14.53
CA PHE A 463 -9.18 -17.83 15.10
C PHE A 463 -10.61 -18.12 15.57
N GLU A 464 -11.19 -19.22 15.13
CA GLU A 464 -12.54 -19.67 15.52
C GLU A 464 -12.52 -20.31 16.90
N ASN A 465 -11.51 -21.14 17.18
CA ASN A 465 -11.32 -21.79 18.49
C ASN A 465 -10.06 -21.24 19.17
N MET A 466 -10.24 -20.31 20.12
CA MET A 466 -9.13 -19.64 20.80
C MET A 466 -8.26 -20.60 21.63
N ARG A 467 -8.85 -21.64 22.22
CA ARG A 467 -8.11 -22.60 23.04
C ARG A 467 -7.19 -23.47 22.19
N SER A 468 -7.69 -23.97 21.07
CA SER A 468 -6.88 -24.68 20.08
C SER A 468 -5.81 -23.77 19.48
N ALA A 469 -6.19 -22.56 19.06
CA ALA A 469 -5.27 -21.61 18.45
C ALA A 469 -4.11 -21.21 19.38
N GLU A 470 -4.31 -21.08 20.70
CA GLU A 470 -3.22 -20.81 21.63
C GLU A 470 -2.24 -22.00 21.75
N ALA A 471 -2.75 -23.23 21.75
CA ALA A 471 -1.90 -24.43 21.70
C ALA A 471 -1.16 -24.56 20.35
N GLU A 472 -1.85 -24.27 19.24
CA GLU A 472 -1.27 -24.24 17.89
C GLU A 472 -0.13 -23.22 17.79
N LYS A 473 -0.32 -21.99 18.31
CA LYS A 473 0.73 -20.97 18.41
C LYS A 473 1.88 -21.44 19.31
N GLY A 474 1.57 -22.14 20.41
CA GLY A 474 2.56 -22.71 21.31
C GLY A 474 3.48 -23.70 20.59
N ILE A 475 2.92 -24.59 19.78
CA ILE A 475 3.70 -25.53 18.95
C ILE A 475 4.61 -24.77 17.98
N LEU A 476 4.09 -23.79 17.22
CA LEU A 476 4.90 -23.01 16.28
C LEU A 476 6.05 -22.27 16.97
N ARG A 477 5.81 -21.68 18.16
CA ARG A 477 6.86 -21.02 18.95
C ARG A 477 7.97 -21.98 19.38
N LEU A 478 7.59 -23.17 19.85
CA LEU A 478 8.55 -24.21 20.27
C LEU A 478 9.40 -24.66 19.08
N LEU A 479 8.77 -25.04 17.96
CA LEU A 479 9.47 -25.52 16.76
C LEU A 479 10.39 -24.49 16.12
N LEU A 480 10.03 -23.19 16.19
CA LEU A 480 10.88 -22.09 15.69
C LEU A 480 12.00 -21.69 16.67
N THR A 481 11.97 -22.19 17.91
CA THR A 481 12.96 -21.86 18.94
C THR A 481 13.94 -23.01 19.16
N ASP A 482 13.46 -24.28 19.05
CA ASP A 482 14.20 -25.49 19.35
C ASP A 482 13.98 -26.51 18.22
N ASP A 483 14.97 -26.66 17.37
CA ASP A 483 14.96 -27.56 16.22
C ASP A 483 15.11 -29.05 16.62
N THR A 484 15.52 -29.33 17.86
CA THR A 484 15.59 -30.71 18.38
C THR A 484 14.21 -31.34 18.64
N LEU A 485 13.14 -30.53 18.58
CA LEU A 485 11.77 -30.99 18.75
C LEU A 485 11.16 -31.63 17.49
N PHE A 486 11.82 -31.50 16.35
CA PHE A 486 11.40 -32.20 15.14
C PHE A 486 11.78 -33.67 15.23
N SER A 487 10.89 -34.54 14.79
CA SER A 487 11.07 -35.99 14.74
C SER A 487 10.86 -36.51 13.32
N ASP A 488 11.18 -37.76 13.05
CA ASP A 488 11.01 -38.37 11.72
C ASP A 488 9.54 -38.39 11.24
N THR A 489 8.60 -38.25 12.17
CA THR A 489 7.17 -38.25 11.87
C THR A 489 6.50 -37.01 12.46
N ILE A 490 5.57 -36.43 11.72
CA ILE A 490 4.74 -35.30 12.18
C ILE A 490 3.86 -35.76 13.34
N PRO A 491 4.01 -35.20 14.57
CA PRO A 491 3.35 -35.74 15.77
C PRO A 491 1.84 -35.49 15.79
N ILE A 492 1.33 -34.53 15.02
CA ILE A 492 -0.09 -34.25 14.89
C ILE A 492 -0.41 -33.87 13.43
N PRO A 493 -1.45 -34.49 12.82
CA PRO A 493 -1.86 -34.13 11.46
C PRO A 493 -2.28 -32.68 11.34
N PRO A 494 -1.87 -31.93 10.29
CA PRO A 494 -2.21 -30.52 10.09
C PRO A 494 -3.73 -30.24 10.06
N GLU A 495 -4.54 -31.22 9.66
CA GLU A 495 -6.01 -31.13 9.58
C GLU A 495 -6.67 -31.03 10.96
N ARG A 496 -5.97 -31.38 12.02
CA ARG A 496 -6.44 -31.22 13.40
C ARG A 496 -6.40 -29.78 13.91
N PHE A 497 -5.62 -28.93 13.28
CA PHE A 497 -5.55 -27.50 13.62
C PHE A 497 -6.90 -26.82 13.38
N SER A 498 -7.24 -25.84 14.21
CA SER A 498 -8.44 -25.01 14.05
C SER A 498 -8.22 -23.83 13.14
N SER A 499 -6.97 -23.36 13.01
CA SER A 499 -6.60 -22.23 12.18
C SER A 499 -5.93 -22.68 10.88
N PRO A 500 -6.52 -22.38 9.71
CA PRO A 500 -5.90 -22.68 8.42
C PRO A 500 -4.51 -22.06 8.26
N LEU A 501 -4.30 -20.84 8.79
CA LEU A 501 -3.00 -20.17 8.75
C LEU A 501 -1.95 -20.93 9.56
N LEU A 502 -2.27 -21.29 10.81
CA LEU A 502 -1.31 -21.98 11.69
C LEU A 502 -1.04 -23.41 11.21
N SER A 503 -2.06 -24.08 10.65
CA SER A 503 -1.93 -25.41 10.00
C SER A 503 -0.93 -25.36 8.84
N ARG A 504 -1.10 -24.43 7.90
CA ARG A 504 -0.18 -24.25 6.77
C ARG A 504 1.24 -23.92 7.23
N ALA A 505 1.37 -23.02 8.20
CA ALA A 505 2.68 -22.66 8.75
C ALA A 505 3.35 -23.87 9.42
N TYR A 506 2.60 -24.65 10.19
CA TYR A 506 3.10 -25.87 10.83
C TYR A 506 3.58 -26.88 9.79
N GLN A 507 2.77 -27.19 8.79
CA GLN A 507 3.14 -28.09 7.70
C GLN A 507 4.42 -27.63 6.99
N ARG A 508 4.51 -26.32 6.67
CA ARG A 508 5.67 -25.77 5.98
C ARG A 508 6.96 -25.88 6.81
N LEU A 509 6.89 -25.68 8.12
CA LEU A 509 8.07 -25.84 8.99
C LEU A 509 8.59 -27.31 8.97
N TRP A 510 7.70 -28.29 8.95
CA TRP A 510 8.07 -29.69 8.82
C TRP A 510 8.67 -30.02 7.46
N GLU A 511 8.15 -29.48 6.37
CA GLU A 511 8.72 -29.65 5.02
C GLU A 511 10.14 -29.08 4.94
N VAL A 512 10.36 -27.88 5.53
CA VAL A 512 11.68 -27.25 5.57
C VAL A 512 12.67 -28.09 6.38
N HIS A 513 12.24 -28.62 7.54
CA HIS A 513 13.08 -29.50 8.36
C HIS A 513 13.41 -30.82 7.64
N ALA A 514 12.42 -31.45 7.00
CA ALA A 514 12.61 -32.69 6.22
C ALA A 514 13.57 -32.49 5.04
N ALA A 515 13.65 -31.27 4.48
CA ALA A 515 14.63 -30.91 3.46
C ALA A 515 16.05 -30.66 4.02
N GLY A 516 16.27 -30.84 5.33
CA GLY A 516 17.55 -30.64 6.01
C GLY A 516 17.89 -29.18 6.31
N SER A 517 16.92 -28.27 6.20
CA SER A 517 17.07 -26.85 6.46
C SER A 517 16.54 -26.47 7.84
N ARG A 518 17.10 -25.40 8.43
CA ARG A 518 16.60 -24.87 9.70
C ARG A 518 15.28 -24.12 9.51
N PRO A 519 14.18 -24.53 10.18
CA PRO A 519 12.91 -23.82 10.09
C PRO A 519 12.99 -22.42 10.71
N MET A 520 12.64 -21.39 9.94
CA MET A 520 12.63 -19.99 10.35
C MET A 520 11.42 -19.28 9.75
N ILE A 521 11.06 -18.10 10.26
CA ILE A 521 10.02 -17.25 9.64
C ILE A 521 10.39 -16.90 8.18
N SER A 522 11.67 -16.68 7.89
CA SER A 522 12.16 -16.45 6.52
C SER A 522 11.94 -17.65 5.58
N SER A 523 11.83 -18.86 6.12
CA SER A 523 11.59 -20.09 5.34
C SER A 523 10.13 -20.25 4.88
N LEU A 524 9.21 -19.42 5.38
CA LEU A 524 7.81 -19.44 4.95
C LEU A 524 7.60 -18.84 3.56
N GLY A 525 8.54 -18.00 3.09
CA GLY A 525 8.68 -17.57 1.70
C GLY A 525 7.49 -16.85 1.09
N GLU A 526 7.24 -17.11 -0.21
CA GLU A 526 6.16 -16.51 -1.01
C GLU A 526 4.78 -17.14 -0.77
N GLU A 527 4.71 -18.26 -0.06
CA GLU A 527 3.46 -19.01 0.15
C GLU A 527 2.49 -18.29 1.09
N PHE A 528 3.00 -17.29 1.85
CA PHE A 528 2.23 -16.52 2.81
C PHE A 528 2.15 -15.06 2.40
N SER A 529 0.96 -14.48 2.52
CA SER A 529 0.75 -13.06 2.30
C SER A 529 1.51 -12.21 3.32
N ARG A 530 1.67 -10.93 3.03
CA ARG A 530 2.37 -10.01 3.95
C ARG A 530 1.69 -9.94 5.31
N GLU A 531 0.37 -9.92 5.32
CA GLU A 531 -0.48 -9.88 6.51
C GLU A 531 -0.37 -11.19 7.32
N GLU A 532 -0.26 -12.34 6.64
CA GLU A 532 -0.02 -13.63 7.27
C GLU A 532 1.35 -13.70 7.93
N ILE A 533 2.41 -13.21 7.27
CA ILE A 533 3.76 -13.11 7.84
C ILE A 533 3.78 -12.17 9.05
N ASP A 534 3.12 -11.02 9.00
CA ASP A 534 3.00 -10.11 10.14
C ASP A 534 2.34 -10.81 11.34
N CYS A 535 1.29 -11.61 11.10
CA CYS A 535 0.59 -12.40 12.11
C CYS A 535 1.50 -13.49 12.71
N LEU A 536 2.17 -14.28 11.87
CA LEU A 536 3.08 -15.35 12.30
C LEU A 536 4.29 -14.79 13.07
N THR A 537 4.83 -13.66 12.64
CA THR A 537 5.93 -12.99 13.35
C THR A 537 5.50 -12.52 14.73
N ALA A 538 4.27 -11.99 14.86
CA ALA A 538 3.70 -11.62 16.15
C ALA A 538 3.63 -12.82 17.11
N VAL A 539 3.22 -13.99 16.61
CA VAL A 539 3.21 -15.24 17.38
C VAL A 539 4.61 -15.58 17.90
N CYS A 540 5.66 -15.40 17.10
CA CYS A 540 7.03 -15.73 17.46
C CYS A 540 7.69 -14.75 18.44
N GLN A 541 7.15 -13.53 18.59
CA GLN A 541 7.67 -12.53 19.54
C GLN A 541 7.33 -12.85 20.99
N GLU A 542 6.31 -13.65 21.24
CA GLU A 542 5.97 -14.04 22.59
C GLU A 542 7.06 -14.96 23.17
N PRO A 543 7.48 -14.75 24.43
CA PRO A 543 8.49 -15.60 25.06
C PRO A 543 7.96 -17.01 25.23
N VAL A 544 8.81 -18.00 24.97
CA VAL A 544 8.54 -19.41 25.25
C VAL A 544 9.64 -19.95 26.14
N SER A 545 9.27 -20.73 27.18
CA SER A 545 10.24 -21.43 27.99
C SER A 545 10.65 -22.71 27.29
N THR A 546 11.93 -22.90 27.10
CA THR A 546 12.52 -24.15 26.56
C THR A 546 12.79 -25.17 27.66
N GLN A 547 12.66 -24.80 28.94
CA GLN A 547 12.66 -25.77 30.03
C GLN A 547 11.43 -26.66 29.89
N HIS A 548 11.63 -27.96 29.74
CA HIS A 548 10.58 -28.95 29.50
C HIS A 548 9.83 -28.78 28.14
N ALA A 549 10.53 -28.34 27.09
CA ALA A 549 9.94 -28.10 25.76
C ALA A 549 9.20 -29.33 25.20
N GLN A 550 9.76 -30.54 25.40
CA GLN A 550 9.13 -31.80 24.96
C GLN A 550 7.79 -32.05 25.66
N GLN A 551 7.72 -31.79 26.97
CA GLN A 551 6.46 -31.94 27.73
C GLN A 551 5.43 -30.89 27.26
N ALA A 552 5.85 -29.64 27.09
CA ALA A 552 4.98 -28.58 26.61
C ALA A 552 4.43 -28.88 25.20
N LEU A 553 5.25 -29.44 24.32
CA LEU A 553 4.82 -29.87 22.99
C LEU A 553 3.71 -30.97 23.10
N THR A 554 3.90 -31.94 23.97
CA THR A 554 2.91 -33.00 24.22
C THR A 554 1.61 -32.41 24.76
N ASP A 555 1.68 -31.51 25.75
CA ASP A 555 0.51 -30.87 26.34
C ASP A 555 -0.28 -30.04 25.30
N TYR A 556 0.40 -29.33 24.39
CA TYR A 556 -0.25 -28.61 23.30
C TYR A 556 -0.93 -29.53 22.30
N ILE A 557 -0.28 -30.65 21.95
CA ILE A 557 -0.85 -31.68 21.06
C ILE A 557 -2.13 -32.27 21.67
N ASP A 558 -2.13 -32.56 22.97
CA ASP A 558 -3.31 -33.10 23.69
C ASP A 558 -4.47 -32.09 23.65
N VAL A 559 -4.19 -30.80 23.85
CA VAL A 559 -5.21 -29.75 23.76
C VAL A 559 -5.81 -29.69 22.35
N ILE A 560 -4.97 -29.67 21.31
CA ILE A 560 -5.43 -29.61 19.91
C ILE A 560 -6.28 -30.84 19.58
N ASN A 561 -5.83 -32.05 19.97
CA ASN A 561 -6.58 -33.27 19.74
C ASN A 561 -7.95 -33.25 20.44
N SER A 562 -7.98 -32.84 21.71
CA SER A 562 -9.23 -32.71 22.46
C SER A 562 -10.22 -31.72 21.84
N GLU A 563 -9.73 -30.57 21.34
CA GLU A 563 -10.60 -29.58 20.69
C GLU A 563 -11.02 -30.01 19.26
N ALA A 564 -10.17 -30.77 18.54
CA ALA A 564 -10.51 -31.35 17.24
C ALA A 564 -11.60 -32.41 17.39
N ASP A 565 -11.48 -33.29 18.38
CA ASP A 565 -12.49 -34.35 18.66
C ASP A 565 -13.85 -33.73 19.01
N LYS A 566 -13.87 -32.61 19.75
CA LYS A 566 -15.12 -31.86 20.04
C LYS A 566 -15.75 -31.26 18.79
N ARG A 567 -14.94 -30.76 17.84
CA ARG A 567 -15.45 -30.24 16.56
C ARG A 567 -16.12 -31.37 15.76
N THR A 568 -15.41 -32.51 15.62
CA THR A 568 -15.96 -33.67 14.89
C THR A 568 -17.25 -34.19 15.54
N ALA A 569 -17.33 -34.17 16.89
CA ALA A 569 -18.53 -34.58 17.62
C ALA A 569 -19.69 -33.60 17.46
N GLN A 570 -19.43 -32.29 17.23
CA GLN A 570 -20.46 -31.29 16.96
C GLN A 570 -21.01 -31.38 15.53
N ASP A 571 -20.20 -31.83 14.58
CA ASP A 571 -20.59 -32.01 13.18
C ASP A 571 -21.33 -33.33 12.93
N ASP A 572 -21.31 -34.27 13.88
CA ASP A 572 -22.06 -35.53 13.81
C ASP A 572 -23.43 -35.37 14.53
N PRO A 573 -24.56 -35.40 13.78
CA PRO A 573 -25.90 -35.23 14.35
C PRO A 573 -26.27 -36.25 15.45
N LEU A 574 -25.69 -37.45 15.40
CA LEU A 574 -25.93 -38.50 16.39
C LEU A 574 -25.16 -38.24 17.70
N LEU A 575 -23.92 -37.81 17.61
CA LEU A 575 -23.10 -37.45 18.78
C LEU A 575 -23.60 -36.15 19.43
N ALA A 576 -24.05 -35.17 18.66
CA ALA A 576 -24.67 -33.95 19.16
C ALA A 576 -25.99 -34.22 19.93
N ALA A 577 -26.77 -35.22 19.50
CA ALA A 577 -27.96 -35.66 20.21
C ALA A 577 -27.62 -36.39 21.53
N VAL A 578 -26.57 -37.20 21.58
CA VAL A 578 -26.10 -37.88 22.79
C VAL A 578 -25.54 -36.89 23.84
N GLU A 579 -24.81 -35.87 23.43
CA GLU A 579 -24.32 -34.79 24.34
C GLU A 579 -25.47 -33.94 24.90
N LYS A 580 -26.45 -33.56 24.08
CA LYS A 580 -27.67 -32.89 24.57
C LYS A 580 -28.40 -33.73 25.61
N PHE A 581 -28.44 -35.07 25.46
CA PHE A 581 -29.01 -35.99 26.44
C PHE A 581 -28.20 -36.09 27.74
N LYS A 582 -26.86 -36.12 27.64
CA LYS A 582 -25.94 -36.12 28.81
C LYS A 582 -26.04 -34.83 29.62
N ASN A 583 -26.09 -33.67 28.95
CA ASN A 583 -26.20 -32.36 29.61
C ASN A 583 -27.60 -32.17 30.25
N LYS A 584 -28.66 -32.73 29.66
CA LYS A 584 -30.01 -32.71 30.24
C LYS A 584 -30.14 -33.59 31.48
N LYS A 585 -29.31 -34.66 31.61
CA LYS A 585 -29.22 -35.50 32.81
C LYS A 585 -28.42 -34.84 33.92
N ARG A 586 -27.33 -34.12 33.61
CA ARG A 586 -26.53 -33.37 34.60
C ARG A 586 -27.29 -32.19 35.19
N GLY A 587 -28.14 -31.50 34.42
CA GLY A 587 -28.97 -30.40 34.89
C GLY A 587 -30.14 -30.81 35.81
N LYS A 588 -30.45 -32.14 35.91
CA LYS A 588 -31.50 -32.66 36.81
C LYS A 588 -30.98 -33.24 38.12
N GLN A 589 -29.68 -33.20 38.38
CA GLN A 589 -29.07 -33.67 39.63
C GLN A 589 -28.65 -32.50 40.55
N HIS A 590 -28.98 -31.26 40.19
CA HIS A 590 -28.77 -30.04 41.04
C HIS A 590 -30.08 -29.23 41.12
N VAL A 591 -31.18 -29.86 41.52
CA VAL A 591 -32.36 -29.19 42.11
C VAL A 591 -32.73 -29.99 43.37
#